data_a401644064d343c3e47ba0bba1099320
#
_entry.id   a401644064d343c3e47ba0bba1099320
#
_cell.length_a   1.000
_cell.length_b   1.000
_cell.length_c   1.000
_cell.angle_alpha   90.00
_cell.angle_beta   90.00
_cell.angle_gamma   90.00
#
_symmetry.space_group_name_H-M   'P 1'
#
loop_
_entity.id
_entity.type
_entity.pdbx_description
1 polymer ?
#
loop_
_entity_poly.entity_id
_entity_poly.type
_entity_poly.pdbx_seq_one_letter_code
_entity_poly.pdbx_strand_id
1 'polypeptide(L)'
;MQSKSISNMSPTTMFKKAKLESLNLRNRIIRAGCFEGMCQNGKVTDQLIEHHRRVAEGGVAMTTVAYCSVSFDGRAFEHEMWMRPELVPDLKRLTKAVHKEGAVVSIQLGHCGYFANKK
;
A
#
# COMPACT_ATOMS: atom_id res chain seq x y z
N MET A 1 24.64 7.40 -26.91
CA MET A 1 24.05 7.26 -25.56
C MET A 1 24.52 5.95 -24.96
N GLN A 2 25.42 6.00 -23.97
CA GLN A 2 25.75 4.79 -23.24
C GLN A 2 24.59 4.47 -22.30
N SER A 3 23.88 3.35 -22.51
CA SER A 3 22.96 2.81 -21.55
C SER A 3 23.76 2.44 -20.30
N LYS A 4 23.54 3.14 -19.20
CA LYS A 4 24.11 2.70 -17.91
C LYS A 4 23.48 1.35 -17.60
N SER A 5 24.25 0.30 -17.69
CA SER A 5 23.85 -1.05 -17.27
C SER A 5 23.41 -0.99 -15.79
N ILE A 6 22.39 -1.77 -15.43
CA ILE A 6 21.91 -1.91 -14.04
C ILE A 6 23.04 -2.32 -13.09
N SER A 7 24.06 -3.04 -13.60
CA SER A 7 25.26 -3.44 -12.87
C SER A 7 26.13 -2.27 -12.39
N ASN A 8 25.96 -1.04 -12.94
CA ASN A 8 26.71 0.16 -12.54
C ASN A 8 25.97 1.01 -11.49
N MET A 9 24.79 0.60 -11.02
CA MET A 9 24.10 1.30 -9.93
C MET A 9 24.73 0.91 -8.59
N SER A 10 25.31 1.90 -7.90
CA SER A 10 25.78 1.71 -6.53
C SER A 10 24.62 1.22 -5.64
N PRO A 11 24.83 0.19 -4.78
CA PRO A 11 23.82 -0.24 -3.80
C PRO A 11 23.32 0.91 -2.94
N THR A 12 24.11 1.94 -2.72
CA THR A 12 23.73 3.15 -1.97
C THR A 12 22.66 3.98 -2.67
N THR A 13 22.45 3.83 -3.99
CA THR A 13 21.47 4.61 -4.75
C THR A 13 20.05 4.33 -4.27
N MET A 14 19.71 3.09 -3.90
CA MET A 14 18.36 2.75 -3.40
C MET A 14 18.03 3.43 -2.06
N PHE A 15 19.04 3.81 -1.29
CA PHE A 15 18.86 4.48 0.00
C PHE A 15 18.86 6.01 -0.11
N LYS A 16 19.09 6.57 -1.30
CA LYS A 16 19.02 8.02 -1.50
C LYS A 16 17.56 8.48 -1.52
N LYS A 17 17.33 9.65 -0.95
CA LYS A 17 16.03 10.33 -1.02
C LYS A 17 15.58 10.47 -2.47
N ALA A 18 14.28 10.40 -2.67
CA ALA A 18 13.65 10.59 -3.97
C ALA A 18 12.40 11.45 -3.82
N LYS A 19 11.93 11.98 -4.94
CA LYS A 19 10.67 12.71 -5.01
C LYS A 19 9.76 12.00 -6.01
N LEU A 20 8.55 11.70 -5.60
CA LEU A 20 7.50 11.17 -6.44
C LEU A 20 6.35 12.17 -6.44
N GLU A 21 6.27 12.98 -7.50
CA GLU A 21 5.36 14.13 -7.56
C GLU A 21 5.53 15.04 -6.32
N SER A 22 4.49 15.21 -5.53
CA SER A 22 4.51 15.99 -4.29
C SER A 22 5.05 15.22 -3.07
N LEU A 23 5.29 13.90 -3.20
CA LEU A 23 5.73 13.05 -2.11
C LEU A 23 7.26 13.04 -1.97
N ASN A 24 7.75 13.31 -0.77
CA ASN A 24 9.15 13.15 -0.43
C ASN A 24 9.38 11.75 0.14
N LEU A 25 10.20 10.96 -0.54
CA LEU A 25 10.53 9.58 -0.17
C LEU A 25 11.90 9.55 0.49
N ARG A 26 12.00 8.93 1.66
CA ARG A 26 13.27 8.79 2.41
C ARG A 26 14.30 7.88 1.72
N ASN A 27 13.83 7.02 0.83
CA ASN A 27 14.64 6.15 -0.04
C ASN A 27 13.82 5.75 -1.27
N ARG A 28 14.31 4.79 -2.05
CA ARG A 28 13.69 4.34 -3.30
C ARG A 28 13.07 2.95 -3.20
N ILE A 29 12.78 2.50 -1.99
CA ILE A 29 12.17 1.20 -1.73
C ILE A 29 10.66 1.39 -1.49
N ILE A 30 9.87 0.77 -2.35
CA ILE A 30 8.41 0.79 -2.28
C ILE A 30 7.92 -0.66 -2.17
N ARG A 31 7.14 -0.95 -1.12
CA ARG A 31 6.41 -2.20 -1.06
C ARG A 31 5.22 -2.14 -2.00
N ALA A 32 5.25 -2.99 -3.02
CA ALA A 32 4.14 -3.13 -3.97
C ALA A 32 2.88 -3.69 -3.29
N GLY A 33 1.71 -3.44 -3.90
CA GLY A 33 0.46 -4.05 -3.46
C GLY A 33 0.53 -5.57 -3.51
N CYS A 34 0.19 -6.20 -2.40
CA CYS A 34 0.07 -7.66 -2.29
C CYS A 34 -1.05 -7.95 -1.30
N PHE A 35 -2.03 -8.74 -1.73
CA PHE A 35 -3.21 -9.02 -0.91
C PHE A 35 -2.82 -9.58 0.46
N GLU A 36 -3.15 -8.87 1.51
CA GLU A 36 -2.78 -9.22 2.88
C GLU A 36 -3.76 -10.22 3.53
N GLY A 37 -5.01 -10.23 3.11
CA GLY A 37 -6.05 -11.06 3.72
C GLY A 37 -6.42 -10.66 5.15
N MET A 38 -6.18 -9.41 5.51
CA MET A 38 -6.36 -8.89 6.88
C MET A 38 -7.56 -7.96 7.04
N CYS A 39 -8.48 -7.94 6.08
CA CYS A 39 -9.63 -7.04 6.06
C CYS A 39 -10.92 -7.78 6.45
N GLN A 40 -10.97 -8.34 7.64
CA GLN A 40 -12.14 -9.08 8.08
C GLN A 40 -13.43 -8.25 7.90
N ASN A 41 -14.43 -8.85 7.22
CA ASN A 41 -15.70 -8.20 6.87
C ASN A 41 -15.54 -6.91 6.05
N GLY A 42 -14.49 -6.82 5.22
CA GLY A 42 -14.22 -5.65 4.40
C GLY A 42 -13.85 -4.39 5.18
N LYS A 43 -13.35 -4.54 6.40
CA LYS A 43 -12.96 -3.44 7.28
C LYS A 43 -11.45 -3.28 7.33
N VAL A 44 -11.00 -2.08 7.63
CA VAL A 44 -9.61 -1.82 8.02
C VAL A 44 -9.45 -2.32 9.47
N THR A 45 -8.74 -3.42 9.65
CA THR A 45 -8.51 -4.02 10.97
C THR A 45 -7.26 -3.48 11.64
N ASP A 46 -7.17 -3.64 12.95
CA ASP A 46 -5.95 -3.31 13.70
C ASP A 46 -4.76 -4.17 13.22
N GLN A 47 -5.02 -5.41 12.79
CA GLN A 47 -4.02 -6.29 12.20
C GLN A 47 -3.44 -5.71 10.90
N LEU A 48 -4.29 -5.17 10.02
CA LEU A 48 -3.85 -4.51 8.79
C LEU A 48 -3.02 -3.26 9.09
N ILE A 49 -3.48 -2.44 10.04
CA ILE A 49 -2.77 -1.23 10.47
C ILE A 49 -1.38 -1.59 11.00
N GLU A 50 -1.28 -2.56 11.90
CA GLU A 50 -0.01 -2.99 12.47
C GLU A 50 0.92 -3.61 11.43
N HIS A 51 0.38 -4.36 10.46
CA HIS A 51 1.16 -4.90 9.36
C HIS A 51 1.87 -3.80 8.56
N HIS A 52 1.14 -2.77 8.13
CA HIS A 52 1.72 -1.66 7.37
C HIS A 52 2.61 -0.77 8.22
N ARG A 53 2.29 -0.59 9.51
CA ARG A 53 3.17 0.10 10.46
C ARG A 53 4.54 -0.59 10.56
N ARG A 54 4.56 -1.92 10.71
CA ARG A 54 5.81 -2.69 10.78
C ARG A 54 6.62 -2.63 9.49
N VAL A 55 5.95 -2.67 8.35
CA VAL A 55 6.62 -2.50 7.04
C VAL A 55 7.29 -1.13 6.97
N ALA A 56 6.60 -0.08 7.42
CA ALA A 56 7.15 1.27 7.48
C ALA A 56 8.31 1.39 8.49
N GLU A 57 8.17 0.81 9.68
CA GLU A 57 9.23 0.73 10.70
C GLU A 57 10.50 0.07 10.15
N GLY A 58 10.35 -0.93 9.28
CA GLY A 58 11.45 -1.62 8.62
C GLY A 58 12.24 -0.77 7.62
N GLY A 59 11.78 0.43 7.27
CA GLY A 59 12.57 1.41 6.52
C GLY A 59 12.12 1.68 5.09
N VAL A 60 11.07 1.05 4.55
CA VAL A 60 10.56 1.38 3.21
C VAL A 60 10.10 2.83 3.15
N ALA A 61 10.25 3.46 1.99
CA ALA A 61 9.74 4.81 1.79
C ALA A 61 8.24 4.86 1.61
N MET A 62 7.65 3.82 1.01
CA MET A 62 6.22 3.72 0.79
C MET A 62 5.73 2.28 0.94
N THR A 63 4.57 2.10 1.53
CA THR A 63 3.85 0.82 1.54
C THR A 63 2.52 0.96 0.82
N THR A 64 2.10 -0.08 0.11
CA THR A 64 0.83 -0.10 -0.64
C THR A 64 -0.13 -1.10 -0.03
N VAL A 65 -1.28 -0.61 0.42
CA VAL A 65 -2.38 -1.44 0.93
C VAL A 65 -3.07 -2.12 -0.26
N ALA A 66 -3.32 -3.40 -0.19
CA ALA A 66 -3.96 -4.17 -1.25
C ALA A 66 -4.93 -5.24 -0.72
N TYR A 67 -6.06 -5.40 -1.35
CA TYR A 67 -6.60 -4.46 -2.34
C TYR A 67 -7.82 -3.78 -1.76
N CYS A 68 -8.29 -2.71 -2.40
CA CYS A 68 -9.58 -2.12 -2.09
C CYS A 68 -10.40 -2.03 -3.38
N SER A 69 -11.50 -2.73 -3.42
CA SER A 69 -12.42 -2.62 -4.55
C SER A 69 -13.09 -1.24 -4.55
N VAL A 70 -13.34 -0.70 -5.74
CA VAL A 70 -14.07 0.56 -5.90
C VAL A 70 -15.57 0.41 -5.59
N SER A 71 -16.07 -0.83 -5.59
CA SER A 71 -17.48 -1.16 -5.31
C SER A 71 -17.61 -2.52 -4.63
N PHE A 72 -18.75 -2.77 -3.98
CA PHE A 72 -19.00 -4.05 -3.30
C PHE A 72 -18.94 -5.25 -4.25
N ASP A 73 -19.52 -5.12 -5.42
CA ASP A 73 -19.60 -6.17 -6.44
C ASP A 73 -18.28 -6.39 -7.22
N GLY A 74 -17.32 -5.47 -7.07
CA GLY A 74 -16.00 -5.58 -7.71
C GLY A 74 -14.97 -6.36 -6.92
N ARG A 75 -15.29 -6.87 -5.72
CA ARG A 75 -14.34 -7.60 -4.86
C ARG A 75 -13.98 -8.97 -5.44
N ALA A 76 -12.71 -9.34 -5.33
CA ALA A 76 -12.24 -10.69 -5.65
C ALA A 76 -12.51 -11.70 -4.51
N PHE A 77 -12.51 -11.24 -3.27
CA PHE A 77 -12.60 -12.07 -2.07
C PHE A 77 -13.70 -11.56 -1.13
N GLU A 78 -14.28 -12.47 -0.37
CA GLU A 78 -15.38 -12.19 0.55
C GLU A 78 -15.07 -11.06 1.55
N HIS A 79 -13.86 -11.05 2.08
CA HIS A 79 -13.42 -10.09 3.08
C HIS A 79 -12.60 -8.93 2.51
N GLU A 80 -12.52 -8.79 1.19
CA GLU A 80 -11.83 -7.66 0.57
C GLU A 80 -12.53 -6.35 0.91
N MET A 81 -11.72 -5.33 1.24
CA MET A 81 -12.25 -3.97 1.39
C MET A 81 -12.90 -3.48 0.10
N TRP A 82 -13.91 -2.66 0.23
CA TRP A 82 -14.40 -1.84 -0.87
C TRP A 82 -14.58 -0.40 -0.39
N MET A 83 -14.31 0.54 -1.29
CA MET A 83 -14.30 1.96 -0.97
C MET A 83 -15.70 2.45 -0.59
N ARG A 84 -15.81 3.00 0.61
CA ARG A 84 -17.01 3.60 1.16
C ARG A 84 -16.67 4.57 2.29
N PRO A 85 -17.54 5.56 2.61
CA PRO A 85 -17.26 6.57 3.63
C PRO A 85 -16.90 6.00 5.01
N GLU A 86 -17.48 4.87 5.39
CA GLU A 86 -17.28 4.22 6.69
C GLU A 86 -15.84 3.74 6.91
N LEU A 87 -15.06 3.55 5.84
CA LEU A 87 -13.64 3.18 5.96
C LEU A 87 -12.73 4.36 6.33
N VAL A 88 -13.17 5.59 6.08
CA VAL A 88 -12.31 6.77 6.18
C VAL A 88 -11.68 6.95 7.57
N PRO A 89 -12.41 6.79 8.69
CA PRO A 89 -11.79 6.92 10.01
C PRO A 89 -10.66 5.94 10.26
N ASP A 90 -10.83 4.67 9.86
CA ASP A 90 -9.82 3.64 10.07
C ASP A 90 -8.67 3.74 9.06
N LEU A 91 -8.94 4.16 7.82
CA LEU A 91 -7.89 4.50 6.86
C LEU A 91 -7.03 5.67 7.37
N LYS A 92 -7.62 6.66 8.05
CA LYS A 92 -6.86 7.73 8.72
C LYS A 92 -5.98 7.20 9.85
N ARG A 93 -6.44 6.22 10.62
CA ARG A 93 -5.63 5.54 11.64
C ARG A 93 -4.42 4.84 11.00
N LEU A 94 -4.66 4.13 9.88
CA LEU A 94 -3.61 3.44 9.13
C LEU A 94 -2.57 4.43 8.60
N THR A 95 -3.01 5.47 7.91
CA THR A 95 -2.09 6.49 7.35
C THR A 95 -1.28 7.17 8.43
N LYS A 96 -1.90 7.51 9.57
CA LYS A 96 -1.22 8.11 10.71
C LYS A 96 -0.14 7.18 11.28
N ALA A 97 -0.44 5.88 11.43
CA ALA A 97 0.51 4.90 11.94
C ALA A 97 1.72 4.75 11.00
N VAL A 98 1.50 4.71 9.68
CA VAL A 98 2.57 4.63 8.67
C VAL A 98 3.39 5.91 8.63
N HIS A 99 2.75 7.07 8.63
CA HIS A 99 3.45 8.37 8.62
C HIS A 99 4.32 8.57 9.86
N LYS A 100 3.86 8.11 11.02
CA LYS A 100 4.64 8.19 12.27
C LYS A 100 5.97 7.44 12.16
N GLU A 101 6.03 6.36 11.39
CA GLU A 101 7.25 5.61 11.12
C GLU A 101 8.09 6.19 9.97
N GLY A 102 7.71 7.32 9.40
CA GLY A 102 8.47 8.04 8.37
C GLY A 102 8.26 7.53 6.94
N ALA A 103 7.29 6.69 6.68
CA ALA A 103 6.92 6.25 5.35
C ALA A 103 5.65 6.96 4.85
N VAL A 104 5.41 6.92 3.55
CA VAL A 104 4.14 7.27 2.93
C VAL A 104 3.35 6.01 2.59
N VAL A 105 2.07 6.14 2.33
CA VAL A 105 1.18 5.01 2.05
C VAL A 105 0.31 5.28 0.82
N SER A 106 0.14 4.27 0.01
CA SER A 106 -0.81 4.23 -1.10
C SER A 106 -1.79 3.08 -0.91
N ILE A 107 -2.88 3.08 -1.67
CA ILE A 107 -3.85 2.00 -1.72
C ILE A 107 -4.08 1.59 -3.17
N GLN A 108 -4.09 0.29 -3.43
CA GLN A 108 -4.38 -0.26 -4.74
C GLN A 108 -5.89 -0.39 -4.91
N LEU A 109 -6.46 0.45 -5.76
CA LEU A 109 -7.88 0.40 -6.11
C LEU A 109 -8.08 -0.49 -7.35
N GLY A 110 -9.15 -1.27 -7.33
CA GLY A 110 -9.44 -2.17 -8.45
C GLY A 110 -10.89 -2.59 -8.53
N HIS A 111 -11.20 -3.30 -9.59
CA HIS A 111 -12.48 -3.99 -9.81
C HIS A 111 -12.19 -5.29 -10.52
N CYS A 112 -12.63 -6.41 -9.95
CA CYS A 112 -12.28 -7.73 -10.48
C CYS A 112 -13.14 -8.19 -11.66
N GLY A 113 -14.17 -7.43 -12.01
CA GLY A 113 -15.00 -7.68 -13.18
C GLY A 113 -15.55 -9.11 -13.21
N TYR A 114 -15.23 -9.84 -14.26
CA TYR A 114 -15.65 -11.24 -14.44
C TYR A 114 -15.22 -12.15 -13.28
N PHE A 115 -14.06 -11.88 -12.68
CA PHE A 115 -13.51 -12.66 -11.56
C PHE A 115 -13.97 -12.19 -10.18
N ALA A 116 -14.91 -11.24 -10.12
CA ALA A 116 -15.43 -10.78 -8.86
C ALA A 116 -16.16 -11.89 -8.10
N ASN A 117 -16.05 -11.86 -6.77
CA ASN A 117 -16.77 -12.79 -5.90
C ASN A 117 -18.26 -12.53 -5.98
N LYS A 118 -19.03 -13.52 -6.41
CA LYS A 118 -20.50 -13.44 -6.61
C LYS A 118 -21.30 -13.91 -5.39
N LYS A 119 -20.63 -14.14 -4.25
CA LYS A 119 -21.32 -14.55 -3.01
C LYS A 119 -21.72 -13.37 -2.16
#